data_4f65c065e9a6b5d847e08681fdf37cbf
#
_entry.id   4f65c065e9a6b5d847e08681fdf37cbf
#
_cell.length_a   1.000
_cell.length_b   1.000
_cell.length_c   1.000
_cell.angle_alpha   90.00
_cell.angle_beta   90.00
_cell.angle_gamma   90.00
#
_symmetry.space_group_name_H-M   'P 1'
#
loop_
_entity.id
_entity.type
_entity.pdbx_description
1 polymer ?
#
loop_
_entity_poly.entity_id
_entity_poly.type
_entity_poly.pdbx_seq_one_letter_code
_entity_poly.pdbx_strand_id
1 'polypeptide(L)'
;MTHRRMVLSVLALAAGLMLATAGTAWAQPPITGTVVSTFSDSFSDSFPCQDELYAITANGHTVVHFTFFEDTGALHFHLVDHGKAVAVPLDGTGPTYTANFSSRDLENIRAVKDGDVLVETDTDLIRTVAHGSDGSRALVVFHAHFTVNANGETTVELVMDRLVCT
;
A
#
# COMPACT_ATOMS: atom_id res chain seq x y z
N MET A 1 -0.73 -9.84 -4.98
CA MET A 1 -2.06 -10.27 -4.45
C MET A 1 -2.15 -10.35 -2.93
N THR A 2 -1.05 -10.28 -2.20
CA THR A 2 -0.98 -10.41 -0.72
C THR A 2 -1.37 -9.12 0.02
N HIS A 3 -1.14 -7.93 -0.54
CA HIS A 3 -1.50 -6.65 0.10
C HIS A 3 -3.01 -6.49 0.38
N ARG A 4 -3.89 -7.01 -0.49
CA ARG A 4 -5.35 -6.95 -0.27
C ARG A 4 -5.83 -7.66 1.00
N ARG A 5 -5.11 -8.70 1.46
CA ARG A 5 -5.50 -9.44 2.67
C ARG A 5 -5.13 -8.71 3.97
N MET A 6 -4.04 -7.92 3.95
CA MET A 6 -3.62 -7.14 5.13
C MET A 6 -4.55 -5.94 5.37
N VAL A 7 -4.95 -5.25 4.31
CA VAL A 7 -5.90 -4.12 4.39
C VAL A 7 -7.24 -4.55 4.98
N LEU A 8 -7.75 -5.73 4.59
CA LEU A 8 -9.01 -6.28 5.12
C LEU A 8 -8.96 -6.60 6.62
N SER A 9 -7.80 -6.95 7.16
CA SER A 9 -7.65 -7.27 8.59
C SER A 9 -7.64 -6.01 9.47
N VAL A 10 -7.12 -4.89 8.98
CA VAL A 10 -7.14 -3.60 9.69
C VAL A 10 -8.55 -2.99 9.67
N LEU A 11 -9.27 -3.13 8.55
CA LEU A 11 -10.68 -2.70 8.45
C LEU A 11 -11.61 -3.47 9.41
N ALA A 12 -11.35 -4.76 9.66
CA ALA A 12 -12.14 -5.55 10.59
C ALA A 12 -11.98 -5.11 12.06
N LEU A 13 -10.82 -4.55 12.44
CA LEU A 13 -10.62 -4.01 13.79
C LEU A 13 -11.32 -2.66 14.00
N ALA A 14 -11.41 -1.84 12.96
CA ALA A 14 -12.11 -0.55 13.02
C ALA A 14 -13.64 -0.72 13.11
N ALA A 15 -14.18 -1.75 12.45
CA ALA A 15 -15.63 -2.04 12.47
C ALA A 15 -16.16 -2.59 13.79
N GLY A 16 -15.31 -3.14 14.66
CA GLY A 16 -15.71 -3.73 15.94
C GLY A 16 -16.04 -2.74 17.06
N LEU A 17 -15.75 -1.45 16.89
CA LEU A 17 -15.99 -0.41 17.93
C LEU A 17 -17.32 0.36 17.76
N MET A 18 -18.17 0.03 16.81
CA MET A 18 -19.29 0.85 16.37
C MET A 18 -20.66 0.48 16.94
N LEU A 19 -20.77 -0.02 18.15
CA LEU A 19 -22.08 -0.28 18.78
C LEU A 19 -22.24 0.58 20.03
N ALA A 20 -22.88 1.71 19.86
CA ALA A 20 -23.84 2.39 20.74
C ALA A 20 -23.69 3.92 20.75
N THR A 21 -24.61 4.65 20.13
CA THR A 21 -25.44 5.69 20.80
C THR A 21 -26.29 6.42 19.75
N ALA A 22 -27.60 6.15 19.77
CA ALA A 22 -28.57 6.99 19.10
C ALA A 22 -28.86 8.21 20.00
N GLY A 23 -28.48 9.41 19.56
CA GLY A 23 -28.85 10.61 20.30
C GLY A 23 -28.25 11.89 19.73
N THR A 24 -29.11 12.74 19.12
CA THR A 24 -28.93 14.13 18.70
C THR A 24 -27.92 14.39 17.60
N ALA A 25 -28.39 15.02 16.52
CA ALA A 25 -27.63 15.38 15.30
C ALA A 25 -26.60 16.51 15.56
N TRP A 26 -25.60 16.22 16.36
CA TRP A 26 -24.37 16.98 16.41
C TRP A 26 -23.38 16.23 15.52
N ALA A 27 -22.75 16.92 14.56
CA ALA A 27 -21.68 16.33 13.75
C ALA A 27 -20.66 15.69 14.71
N GLN A 28 -20.54 14.37 14.65
CA GLN A 28 -19.58 13.66 15.50
C GLN A 28 -18.16 14.00 15.02
N PRO A 29 -17.24 14.26 15.95
CA PRO A 29 -15.86 14.47 15.55
C PRO A 29 -15.33 13.20 14.85
N PRO A 30 -14.47 13.34 13.82
CA PRO A 30 -13.94 12.20 13.13
C PRO A 30 -13.09 11.34 14.06
N ILE A 31 -13.14 10.02 13.85
CA ILE A 31 -12.28 9.06 14.51
C ILE A 31 -10.95 9.03 13.79
N THR A 32 -9.87 9.39 14.47
CA THR A 32 -8.52 9.35 13.92
C THR A 32 -7.66 8.33 14.67
N GLY A 33 -6.77 7.68 13.96
CA GLY A 33 -5.85 6.74 14.57
C GLY A 33 -4.54 6.60 13.81
N THR A 34 -3.57 6.06 14.53
CA THR A 34 -2.28 5.67 13.98
C THR A 34 -1.95 4.27 14.47
N VAL A 35 -1.63 3.39 13.53
CA VAL A 35 -1.17 2.02 13.81
C VAL A 35 0.24 1.87 13.26
N VAL A 36 1.13 1.31 14.06
CA VAL A 36 2.50 0.96 13.66
C VAL A 36 2.68 -0.53 13.82
N SER A 37 3.12 -1.19 12.79
CA SER A 37 3.41 -2.63 12.79
C SER A 37 4.73 -2.92 12.11
N THR A 38 5.29 -4.09 12.38
CA THR A 38 6.45 -4.62 11.66
C THR A 38 6.02 -5.79 10.82
N PHE A 39 6.71 -6.01 9.71
CA PHE A 39 6.49 -7.17 8.85
C PHE A 39 7.78 -7.88 8.51
N SER A 40 7.67 -9.16 8.19
CA SER A 40 8.74 -9.99 7.65
C SER A 40 8.10 -10.96 6.67
N ASP A 41 8.38 -10.78 5.38
CA ASP A 41 7.80 -11.54 4.29
C ASP A 41 8.88 -12.23 3.47
N SER A 42 8.55 -13.41 2.93
CA SER A 42 9.40 -14.14 1.99
C SER A 42 8.55 -14.62 0.82
N PHE A 43 9.01 -14.32 -0.39
CA PHE A 43 8.33 -14.68 -1.63
C PHE A 43 9.34 -14.89 -2.75
N SER A 44 8.87 -15.37 -3.89
CA SER A 44 9.69 -15.49 -5.09
C SER A 44 9.10 -14.64 -6.20
N ASP A 45 9.94 -13.87 -6.87
CA ASP A 45 9.56 -13.02 -7.98
C ASP A 45 10.75 -12.78 -8.91
N SER A 46 10.48 -12.29 -10.11
CA SER A 46 11.51 -11.75 -11.00
C SER A 46 12.09 -10.47 -10.39
N PHE A 47 13.40 -10.37 -10.40
CA PHE A 47 14.04 -9.14 -9.95
C PHE A 47 14.14 -8.15 -11.12
N PRO A 48 13.83 -6.87 -10.91
CA PRO A 48 14.03 -5.86 -11.94
C PRO A 48 15.46 -5.89 -12.48
N CYS A 49 15.62 -5.78 -13.78
CA CYS A 49 16.90 -5.85 -14.51
C CYS A 49 17.49 -7.27 -14.69
N GLN A 50 16.79 -8.30 -14.24
CA GLN A 50 17.19 -9.69 -14.40
C GLN A 50 16.00 -10.51 -14.88
N ASP A 51 16.21 -11.44 -15.79
CA ASP A 51 15.16 -12.34 -16.28
C ASP A 51 14.95 -13.57 -15.38
N GLU A 52 15.70 -13.65 -14.28
CA GLU A 52 15.74 -14.79 -13.37
C GLU A 52 14.81 -14.59 -12.18
N LEU A 53 14.41 -15.70 -11.57
CA LEU A 53 13.63 -15.71 -10.36
C LEU A 53 14.53 -15.62 -9.12
N TYR A 54 14.13 -14.80 -8.19
CA TYR A 54 14.80 -14.58 -6.91
C TYR A 54 13.92 -14.97 -5.74
N ALA A 55 14.52 -15.57 -4.72
CA ALA A 55 13.95 -15.66 -3.38
C ALA A 55 14.17 -14.29 -2.71
N ILE A 56 13.09 -13.61 -2.37
CA ILE A 56 13.12 -12.28 -1.79
C ILE A 56 12.64 -12.36 -0.34
N THR A 57 13.46 -11.85 0.58
CA THR A 57 13.06 -11.67 1.98
C THR A 57 13.03 -10.18 2.28
N ALA A 58 11.86 -9.68 2.69
CA ALA A 58 11.64 -8.28 3.02
C ALA A 58 11.28 -8.12 4.50
N ASN A 59 11.87 -7.13 5.14
CA ASN A 59 11.60 -6.78 6.53
C ASN A 59 11.41 -5.27 6.64
N GLY A 60 10.45 -4.85 7.44
CA GLY A 60 10.19 -3.43 7.57
C GLY A 60 9.16 -3.09 8.62
N HIS A 61 8.69 -1.87 8.53
CA HIS A 61 7.60 -1.37 9.34
C HIS A 61 6.59 -0.63 8.47
N THR A 62 5.34 -0.75 8.89
CA THR A 62 4.18 -0.08 8.31
C THR A 62 3.67 0.94 9.31
N VAL A 63 3.41 2.15 8.86
CA VAL A 63 2.69 3.17 9.61
C VAL A 63 1.40 3.46 8.86
N VAL A 64 0.29 3.31 9.56
CA VAL A 64 -1.04 3.60 9.04
C VAL A 64 -1.63 4.76 9.81
N HIS A 65 -2.02 5.81 9.12
CA HIS A 65 -2.84 6.89 9.64
C HIS A 65 -4.21 6.80 9.00
N PHE A 66 -5.27 6.91 9.79
CA PHE A 66 -6.62 6.94 9.26
C PHE A 66 -7.48 8.01 9.92
N THR A 67 -8.45 8.48 9.17
CA THR A 67 -9.51 9.36 9.65
C THR A 67 -10.84 8.87 9.08
N PHE A 68 -11.74 8.49 9.97
CA PHE A 68 -13.07 8.01 9.62
C PHE A 68 -14.13 9.02 10.06
N PHE A 69 -15.06 9.34 9.18
CA PHE A 69 -16.17 10.25 9.38
C PHE A 69 -17.46 9.45 9.47
N GLU A 70 -17.96 9.24 10.67
CA GLU A 70 -19.14 8.40 10.93
C GLU A 70 -20.42 8.91 10.24
N ASP A 71 -20.56 10.21 10.14
CA ASP A 71 -21.73 10.87 9.54
C ASP A 71 -21.85 10.67 8.01
N THR A 72 -20.73 10.50 7.34
CA THR A 72 -20.67 10.34 5.88
C THR A 72 -20.17 8.97 5.45
N GLY A 73 -19.62 8.17 6.37
CA GLY A 73 -18.92 6.93 6.05
C GLY A 73 -17.61 7.15 5.27
N ALA A 74 -17.14 8.40 5.18
CA ALA A 74 -15.89 8.69 4.49
C ALA A 74 -14.68 8.18 5.29
N LEU A 75 -13.69 7.66 4.59
CA LEU A 75 -12.43 7.19 5.15
C LEU A 75 -11.27 7.83 4.38
N HIS A 76 -10.34 8.43 5.12
CA HIS A 76 -9.04 8.82 4.60
C HIS A 76 -8.01 7.88 5.22
N PHE A 77 -7.23 7.25 4.38
CA PHE A 77 -6.24 6.27 4.77
C PHE A 77 -4.88 6.65 4.17
N HIS A 78 -3.85 6.60 4.98
CA HIS A 78 -2.48 6.84 4.57
C HIS A 78 -1.59 5.76 5.15
N LEU A 79 -1.08 4.90 4.29
CA LEU A 79 -0.14 3.84 4.64
C LEU A 79 1.25 4.23 4.14
N VAL A 80 2.25 4.03 4.98
CA VAL A 80 3.66 4.19 4.63
C VAL A 80 4.42 2.96 5.07
N ASP A 81 5.06 2.29 4.12
CA ASP A 81 6.01 1.22 4.38
C ASP A 81 7.43 1.69 4.17
N HIS A 82 8.29 1.25 5.06
CA HIS A 82 9.74 1.37 4.91
C HIS A 82 10.39 0.05 5.27
N GLY A 83 11.34 -0.37 4.45
CA GLY A 83 11.99 -1.64 4.71
C GLY A 83 13.26 -1.87 3.93
N LYS A 84 13.79 -3.06 4.19
CA LYS A 84 14.93 -3.64 3.49
C LYS A 84 14.53 -4.97 2.92
N ALA A 85 15.10 -5.30 1.77
CA ALA A 85 14.95 -6.61 1.17
C ALA A 85 16.30 -7.19 0.76
N VAL A 86 16.37 -8.50 0.77
CA VAL A 86 17.47 -9.27 0.19
C VAL A 86 16.86 -10.19 -0.86
N ALA A 87 17.41 -10.16 -2.06
CA ALA A 87 17.01 -11.03 -3.16
C ALA A 87 18.18 -11.93 -3.56
N VAL A 88 17.96 -13.23 -3.52
CA VAL A 88 18.96 -14.26 -3.84
C VAL A 88 18.44 -15.04 -5.05
N PRO A 89 19.23 -15.21 -6.14
CA PRO A 89 18.80 -15.97 -7.30
C PRO A 89 18.48 -17.43 -6.92
N LEU A 90 17.34 -17.94 -7.39
CA LEU A 90 16.87 -19.29 -7.03
C LEU A 90 17.73 -20.40 -7.64
N ASP A 91 18.35 -20.14 -8.77
CA ASP A 91 19.25 -21.10 -9.45
C ASP A 91 20.70 -21.06 -8.93
N GLY A 92 20.99 -20.12 -7.99
CA GLY A 92 22.32 -19.92 -7.42
C GLY A 92 23.30 -19.20 -8.35
N THR A 93 22.83 -18.71 -9.51
CA THR A 93 23.64 -17.94 -10.45
C THR A 93 23.28 -16.46 -10.39
N GLY A 94 24.19 -15.56 -10.72
CA GLY A 94 23.94 -14.12 -10.69
C GLY A 94 24.16 -13.45 -9.35
N PRO A 95 23.96 -12.13 -9.28
CA PRO A 95 24.22 -11.33 -8.10
C PRO A 95 23.11 -11.46 -7.03
N THR A 96 23.50 -11.39 -5.77
CA THR A 96 22.56 -11.15 -4.67
C THR A 96 22.33 -9.64 -4.55
N TYR A 97 21.09 -9.24 -4.43
CA TYR A 97 20.72 -7.82 -4.24
C TYR A 97 20.35 -7.51 -2.81
N THR A 98 20.77 -6.34 -2.33
CA THR A 98 20.24 -5.72 -1.13
C THR A 98 19.50 -4.45 -1.52
N ALA A 99 18.29 -4.28 -1.03
CA ALA A 99 17.43 -3.16 -1.39
C ALA A 99 16.94 -2.40 -0.16
N ASN A 100 16.76 -1.09 -0.32
CA ASN A 100 15.91 -0.29 0.53
C ASN A 100 14.69 0.12 -0.26
N PHE A 101 13.52 0.00 0.34
CA PHE A 101 12.27 0.39 -0.30
C PHE A 101 11.44 1.27 0.61
N SER A 102 10.62 2.09 -0.02
CA SER A 102 9.53 2.82 0.62
C SER A 102 8.32 2.75 -0.28
N SER A 103 7.15 2.55 0.30
CA SER A 103 5.88 2.73 -0.37
C SER A 103 5.00 3.72 0.37
N ARG A 104 4.13 4.38 -0.36
CA ARG A 104 3.05 5.20 0.17
C ARG A 104 1.80 4.86 -0.59
N ASP A 105 0.76 4.67 0.15
CA ASP A 105 -0.57 4.45 -0.35
C ASP A 105 -1.49 5.47 0.32
N LEU A 106 -2.19 6.25 -0.50
CA LEU A 106 -3.11 7.30 -0.08
C LEU A 106 -4.47 6.97 -0.66
N GLU A 107 -5.32 6.43 0.18
CA GLU A 107 -6.68 6.08 -0.20
C GLU A 107 -7.69 7.05 0.43
N ASN A 108 -8.61 7.57 -0.40
CA ASN A 108 -9.73 8.36 0.07
C ASN A 108 -11.02 7.73 -0.45
N ILE A 109 -11.81 7.24 0.48
CA ILE A 109 -13.14 6.69 0.22
C ILE A 109 -14.16 7.72 0.64
N ARG A 110 -15.07 8.12 -0.27
CA ARG A 110 -16.20 8.99 0.02
C ARG A 110 -17.48 8.22 -0.19
N ALA A 111 -18.24 8.06 0.87
CA ALA A 111 -19.61 7.59 0.75
C ALA A 111 -20.46 8.69 0.10
N VAL A 112 -21.24 8.36 -0.93
CA VAL A 112 -22.25 9.26 -1.45
C VAL A 112 -23.52 9.09 -0.60
N LYS A 113 -24.25 10.20 -0.41
CA LYS A 113 -25.47 10.28 0.39
C LYS A 113 -26.44 9.13 0.03
N ASP A 114 -26.94 8.45 1.05
CA ASP A 114 -27.86 7.30 1.00
C ASP A 114 -27.23 5.92 0.83
N GLY A 115 -25.93 5.79 1.01
CA GLY A 115 -25.27 4.49 1.22
C GLY A 115 -24.87 3.69 -0.03
N ASP A 116 -25.23 4.17 -1.20
CA ASP A 116 -25.10 3.31 -2.41
C ASP A 116 -23.88 3.56 -3.28
N VAL A 117 -23.05 4.58 -2.97
CA VAL A 117 -21.96 4.87 -3.88
C VAL A 117 -20.71 5.36 -3.21
N LEU A 118 -19.65 4.62 -3.37
CA LEU A 118 -18.30 4.98 -2.97
C LEU A 118 -17.57 5.62 -4.16
N VAL A 119 -17.07 6.82 -3.98
CA VAL A 119 -16.00 7.35 -4.84
C VAL A 119 -14.70 7.09 -4.11
N GLU A 120 -13.83 6.35 -4.75
CA GLU A 120 -12.53 5.99 -4.25
C GLU A 120 -11.46 6.71 -5.09
N THR A 121 -10.52 7.33 -4.41
CA THR A 121 -9.28 7.79 -5.02
C THR A 121 -8.12 7.10 -4.34
N ASP A 122 -7.25 6.55 -5.14
CA ASP A 122 -6.07 5.85 -4.66
C ASP A 122 -4.81 6.40 -5.35
N THR A 123 -3.75 6.53 -4.58
CA THR A 123 -2.46 6.98 -5.07
C THR A 123 -1.35 6.14 -4.45
N ASP A 124 -0.75 5.32 -5.27
CA ASP A 124 0.39 4.49 -4.93
C ASP A 124 1.70 5.11 -5.38
N LEU A 125 2.66 5.16 -4.49
CA LEU A 125 4.04 5.52 -4.80
C LEU A 125 4.99 4.49 -4.20
N ILE A 126 5.72 3.78 -5.04
CA ILE A 126 6.74 2.82 -4.62
C ILE A 126 8.10 3.28 -5.13
N ARG A 127 9.09 3.28 -4.25
CA ARG A 127 10.49 3.52 -4.60
C ARG A 127 11.38 2.46 -3.99
N THR A 128 12.16 1.80 -4.84
CA THR A 128 13.14 0.79 -4.43
C THR A 128 14.49 1.11 -5.04
N VAL A 129 15.53 1.08 -4.21
CA VAL A 129 16.92 1.17 -4.65
C VAL A 129 17.62 -0.10 -4.21
N ALA A 130 18.15 -0.83 -5.16
CA ALA A 130 18.87 -2.09 -4.93
C ALA A 130 20.31 -2.03 -5.42
N HIS A 131 21.18 -2.74 -4.71
CA HIS A 131 22.60 -2.87 -5.02
C HIS A 131 22.95 -4.37 -5.12
N GLY A 132 23.50 -4.75 -6.26
CA GLY A 132 23.99 -6.09 -6.51
C GLY A 132 25.38 -6.34 -5.92
N SER A 133 25.66 -7.58 -5.58
CA SER A 133 26.99 -8.03 -5.10
C SER A 133 28.08 -7.90 -6.17
N ASP A 134 27.71 -7.78 -7.42
CA ASP A 134 28.57 -7.54 -8.58
C ASP A 134 28.80 -6.06 -8.89
N GLY A 135 28.23 -5.15 -8.10
CA GLY A 135 28.27 -3.71 -8.31
C GLY A 135 27.13 -3.15 -9.15
N SER A 136 26.25 -3.99 -9.67
CA SER A 136 25.06 -3.54 -10.41
C SER A 136 24.07 -2.80 -9.49
N ARG A 137 23.23 -1.97 -10.09
CA ARG A 137 22.23 -1.17 -9.35
C ARG A 137 20.90 -1.18 -10.09
N ALA A 138 19.82 -1.24 -9.33
CA ALA A 138 18.48 -1.07 -9.85
C ALA A 138 17.75 0.04 -9.07
N LEU A 139 17.07 0.91 -9.80
CA LEU A 139 16.12 1.88 -9.27
C LEU A 139 14.77 1.59 -9.88
N VAL A 140 13.80 1.30 -9.05
CA VAL A 140 12.39 1.16 -9.42
C VAL A 140 11.61 2.30 -8.81
N VAL A 141 10.84 3.00 -9.63
CA VAL A 141 9.85 4.00 -9.18
C VAL A 141 8.54 3.68 -9.88
N PHE A 142 7.56 3.35 -9.10
CA PHE A 142 6.19 3.14 -9.54
C PHE A 142 5.30 4.24 -8.96
N HIS A 143 4.44 4.80 -9.77
CA HIS A 143 3.43 5.77 -9.34
C HIS A 143 2.13 5.47 -10.10
N ALA A 144 1.09 5.17 -9.36
CA ALA A 144 -0.25 5.00 -9.89
C ALA A 144 -1.22 5.95 -9.19
N HIS A 145 -2.15 6.50 -9.94
CA HIS A 145 -3.26 7.29 -9.41
C HIS A 145 -4.51 6.95 -10.18
N PHE A 146 -5.56 6.57 -9.49
CA PHE A 146 -6.84 6.29 -10.10
C PHE A 146 -7.99 6.79 -9.23
N THR A 147 -9.10 7.06 -9.89
CA THR A 147 -10.36 7.39 -9.25
C THR A 147 -11.42 6.44 -9.77
N VAL A 148 -12.07 5.74 -8.86
CA VAL A 148 -13.21 4.89 -9.17
C VAL A 148 -14.48 5.67 -8.86
N ASN A 149 -15.37 5.77 -9.86
CA ASN A 149 -16.65 6.44 -9.67
C ASN A 149 -17.69 5.53 -8.99
N ALA A 150 -18.82 6.11 -8.75
CA ALA A 150 -19.99 5.48 -8.18
C ALA A 150 -20.46 4.18 -8.82
N ASN A 151 -20.19 3.99 -10.09
CA ASN A 151 -20.60 2.78 -10.83
C ASN A 151 -19.49 1.72 -10.85
N GLY A 152 -18.37 1.95 -10.11
CA GLY A 152 -17.21 1.08 -10.13
C GLY A 152 -16.32 1.26 -11.37
N GLU A 153 -16.54 2.32 -12.15
CA GLU A 153 -15.74 2.61 -13.34
C GLU A 153 -14.54 3.49 -12.98
N THR A 154 -13.38 3.13 -13.46
CA THR A 154 -12.17 3.96 -13.32
C THR A 154 -12.29 5.17 -14.25
N THR A 155 -12.32 6.37 -13.67
CA THR A 155 -12.48 7.64 -14.40
C THR A 155 -11.15 8.36 -14.67
N VAL A 156 -10.15 8.12 -13.82
CA VAL A 156 -8.79 8.65 -13.99
C VAL A 156 -7.83 7.53 -13.67
N GLU A 157 -6.89 7.31 -14.55
CA GLU A 157 -5.78 6.39 -14.34
C GLU A 157 -4.51 7.06 -14.83
N LEU A 158 -3.51 7.13 -13.96
CA LEU A 158 -2.16 7.54 -14.28
C LEU A 158 -1.20 6.51 -13.70
N VAL A 159 -0.50 5.83 -14.58
CA VAL A 159 0.55 4.88 -14.17
C VAL A 159 1.86 5.37 -14.76
N MET A 160 2.84 5.60 -13.90
CA MET A 160 4.21 5.90 -14.30
C MET A 160 5.14 4.85 -13.71
N ASP A 161 5.91 4.24 -14.58
CA ASP A 161 6.92 3.26 -14.24
C ASP A 161 8.28 3.73 -14.72
N ARG A 162 9.25 3.72 -13.83
CA ARG A 162 10.64 4.01 -14.15
C ARG A 162 11.53 2.92 -13.59
N LEU A 163 12.13 2.18 -14.50
CA LEU A 163 13.18 1.22 -14.21
C LEU A 163 14.51 1.72 -14.77
N VAL A 164 15.52 1.79 -13.91
CA VAL A 164 16.90 2.11 -14.32
C VAL A 164 17.82 1.03 -13.79
N CYS A 165 18.56 0.42 -14.70
CA CYS A 165 19.53 -0.64 -14.44
C CYS A 165 20.93 -0.13 -14.86
N THR A 166 21.93 -0.25 -13.99
CA THR A 166 23.31 0.19 -14.26
C THR A 166 24.31 -0.81 -13.66
#